data_68b054ffb2694a4a0e4efbf94418f287
#
_entry.id   68b054ffb2694a4a0e4efbf94418f287
#
_cell.length_a   1.000
_cell.length_b   1.000
_cell.length_c   1.000
_cell.angle_alpha   90.00
_cell.angle_beta   90.00
_cell.angle_gamma   90.00
#
_symmetry.space_group_name_H-M   'P 1'
#
loop_
_entity.id
_entity.type
_entity.pdbx_description
1 polymer ?
#
loop_
_entity_poly.entity_id
_entity_poly.type
_entity_poly.pdbx_seq_one_letter_code
_entity_poly.pdbx_strand_id
1 'polypeptide(L)'
;MDKSRPYGDSVVTGVGTIHGRQVAVYSQDFTIFGGSLGEVAGDKIVKIMDHALKTGVPIIGMLDSGGARIQEGVVALGKYGEIFRRNTAASGVIPQISIIMGPAAGGAVYSPALTDFVIMVDKTSHMFVTGPDVIKTVTGEEVGFEELGGALTHNTISGVSHYLASDEDDALDYARTLVSYLPDNNMAEHPVYEADAELEITESDKKLNTLIPDSTNQPYDMHEVIRHVVDHEDFLEVQPLFASNIVIGFARIEGRTVGIIANQPSQMGGTLNIEAGEKASRFVRFCDAFSIPILTFVDTPGYLPG
;
A
#
# COMPACT_ATOMS: atom_id res chain seq x y z
N MET A 1 -23.22 34.66 2.48
CA MET A 1 -22.34 33.63 3.03
C MET A 1 -20.91 34.07 2.75
N ASP A 2 -20.10 34.08 3.75
CA ASP A 2 -18.70 34.50 3.63
C ASP A 2 -17.95 33.41 2.85
N LYS A 3 -17.49 33.74 1.63
CA LYS A 3 -16.71 32.84 0.77
C LYS A 3 -15.36 32.41 1.40
N SER A 4 -14.98 33.03 2.52
CA SER A 4 -13.75 32.73 3.26
C SER A 4 -13.88 31.60 4.28
N ARG A 5 -15.09 31.02 4.47
CA ARG A 5 -15.34 29.93 5.40
C ARG A 5 -15.91 28.71 4.68
N PRO A 6 -15.06 27.81 4.16
CA PRO A 6 -15.51 26.59 3.55
C PRO A 6 -16.18 25.67 4.59
N TYR A 7 -17.30 25.03 4.22
CA TYR A 7 -17.95 24.05 5.07
C TYR A 7 -17.10 22.79 5.16
N GLY A 8 -16.90 22.29 6.38
CA GLY A 8 -16.25 21.00 6.62
C GLY A 8 -14.72 21.01 6.58
N ASP A 9 -14.09 22.18 6.39
CA ASP A 9 -12.64 22.30 6.23
C ASP A 9 -12.09 21.47 5.04
N SER A 10 -10.80 21.24 4.96
CA SER A 10 -10.09 20.58 3.86
C SER A 10 -10.19 19.04 3.86
N VAL A 11 -11.14 18.44 4.57
CA VAL A 11 -11.29 16.99 4.61
C VAL A 11 -12.75 16.56 4.65
N VAL A 12 -13.07 15.53 3.88
CA VAL A 12 -14.34 14.81 3.93
C VAL A 12 -14.09 13.46 4.63
N THR A 13 -14.97 13.08 5.56
CA THR A 13 -14.88 11.81 6.28
C THR A 13 -16.20 11.08 6.26
N GLY A 14 -16.16 9.75 6.21
CA GLY A 14 -17.37 8.95 6.18
C GLY A 14 -17.12 7.46 6.37
N VAL A 15 -18.22 6.72 6.38
CA VAL A 15 -18.22 5.26 6.36
C VAL A 15 -18.95 4.82 5.10
N GLY A 16 -18.44 3.83 4.43
CA GLY A 16 -19.03 3.24 3.23
C GLY A 16 -18.87 1.73 3.22
N THR A 17 -19.11 1.11 2.08
CA THR A 17 -18.90 -0.33 1.89
C THR A 17 -18.10 -0.61 0.64
N ILE A 18 -17.20 -1.59 0.73
CA ILE A 18 -16.48 -2.20 -0.40
C ILE A 18 -16.80 -3.70 -0.35
N HIS A 19 -17.33 -4.25 -1.44
CA HIS A 19 -17.78 -5.65 -1.51
C HIS A 19 -18.74 -6.03 -0.36
N GLY A 20 -19.63 -5.10 0.03
CA GLY A 20 -20.60 -5.29 1.12
C GLY A 20 -20.01 -5.17 2.53
N ARG A 21 -18.71 -4.98 2.71
CA ARG A 21 -18.02 -4.84 3.99
C ARG A 21 -17.77 -3.37 4.32
N GLN A 22 -17.92 -3.00 5.59
CA GLN A 22 -17.74 -1.63 6.03
C GLN A 22 -16.28 -1.18 5.97
N VAL A 23 -16.09 0.06 5.55
CA VAL A 23 -14.78 0.73 5.58
C VAL A 23 -14.95 2.16 6.08
N ALA A 24 -14.01 2.67 6.84
CA ALA A 24 -13.90 4.07 7.19
C ALA A 24 -13.02 4.80 6.18
N VAL A 25 -13.42 6.01 5.79
CA VAL A 25 -12.72 6.76 4.73
C VAL A 25 -12.53 8.20 5.15
N TYR A 26 -11.38 8.77 4.83
CA TYR A 26 -11.19 10.22 4.78
C TYR A 26 -10.52 10.62 3.46
N SER A 27 -10.91 11.79 2.94
CA SER A 27 -10.34 12.35 1.71
C SER A 27 -10.02 13.82 1.93
N GLN A 28 -8.79 14.21 1.62
CA GLN A 28 -8.39 15.61 1.64
C GLN A 28 -8.81 16.30 0.35
N ASP A 29 -9.21 17.56 0.46
CA ASP A 29 -9.63 18.41 -0.65
C ASP A 29 -8.62 19.53 -0.84
N PHE A 30 -7.77 19.42 -1.86
CA PHE A 30 -6.73 20.40 -2.16
C PHE A 30 -7.31 21.77 -2.55
N THR A 31 -8.55 21.84 -3.04
CA THR A 31 -9.20 23.11 -3.41
C THR A 31 -9.49 23.98 -2.19
N ILE A 32 -9.47 23.37 -0.98
CA ILE A 32 -9.70 24.04 0.29
C ILE A 32 -8.36 24.19 1.02
N PHE A 33 -7.81 25.40 1.01
CA PHE A 33 -6.54 25.74 1.67
C PHE A 33 -5.36 24.84 1.27
N GLY A 34 -5.33 24.33 0.02
CA GLY A 34 -4.30 23.40 -0.44
C GLY A 34 -4.31 22.08 0.30
N GLY A 35 -5.46 21.59 0.75
CA GLY A 35 -5.57 20.36 1.53
C GLY A 35 -4.85 20.42 2.88
N SER A 36 -4.39 21.61 3.32
CA SER A 36 -3.57 21.74 4.53
C SER A 36 -4.33 21.34 5.80
N LEU A 37 -3.63 20.64 6.70
CA LEU A 37 -4.18 20.18 7.95
C LEU A 37 -4.22 21.32 8.98
N GLY A 38 -5.44 21.78 9.33
CA GLY A 38 -5.73 22.61 10.47
C GLY A 38 -6.36 21.83 11.62
N GLU A 39 -6.79 22.52 12.66
CA GLU A 39 -7.38 21.91 13.84
C GLU A 39 -8.64 21.10 13.48
N VAL A 40 -9.58 21.71 12.75
CA VAL A 40 -10.87 21.08 12.40
C VAL A 40 -10.68 19.91 11.47
N ALA A 41 -9.83 20.03 10.43
CA ALA A 41 -9.50 18.93 9.55
C ALA A 41 -8.87 17.76 10.31
N GLY A 42 -7.93 18.06 11.22
CA GLY A 42 -7.30 17.07 12.08
C GLY A 42 -8.30 16.36 13.00
N ASP A 43 -9.21 17.09 13.64
CA ASP A 43 -10.25 16.52 14.49
C ASP A 43 -11.19 15.57 13.72
N LYS A 44 -11.51 15.89 12.47
CA LYS A 44 -12.35 15.03 11.62
C LYS A 44 -11.61 13.73 11.28
N ILE A 45 -10.32 13.79 10.89
CA ILE A 45 -9.51 12.61 10.62
C ILE A 45 -9.36 11.75 11.88
N VAL A 46 -9.01 12.36 13.00
CA VAL A 46 -8.89 11.70 14.29
C VAL A 46 -10.19 10.98 14.67
N LYS A 47 -11.33 11.64 14.49
CA LYS A 47 -12.65 11.07 14.81
C LYS A 47 -12.99 9.85 13.94
N ILE A 48 -12.69 9.88 12.64
CA ILE A 48 -12.96 8.72 11.78
C ILE A 48 -11.97 7.57 12.04
N MET A 49 -10.71 7.86 12.39
CA MET A 49 -9.74 6.86 12.83
C MET A 49 -10.15 6.20 14.15
N ASP A 50 -10.63 6.97 15.14
CA ASP A 50 -11.17 6.44 16.39
C ASP A 50 -12.42 5.57 16.13
N HIS A 51 -13.27 5.97 15.19
CA HIS A 51 -14.41 5.15 14.77
C HIS A 51 -13.94 3.83 14.16
N ALA A 52 -13.00 3.84 13.21
CA ALA A 52 -12.47 2.65 12.58
C ALA A 52 -11.88 1.67 13.60
N LEU A 53 -11.04 2.17 14.51
CA LEU A 53 -10.46 1.38 15.61
C LEU A 53 -11.53 0.78 16.53
N LYS A 54 -12.55 1.54 16.87
CA LYS A 54 -13.62 1.10 17.77
C LYS A 54 -14.55 0.07 17.15
N THR A 55 -14.80 0.18 15.84
CA THR A 55 -15.68 -0.74 15.11
C THR A 55 -14.94 -1.90 14.49
N GLY A 56 -13.60 -1.84 14.43
CA GLY A 56 -12.77 -2.88 13.83
C GLY A 56 -12.93 -2.99 12.32
N VAL A 57 -12.97 -1.85 11.62
CA VAL A 57 -13.10 -1.80 10.15
C VAL A 57 -11.84 -1.20 9.52
N PRO A 58 -11.49 -1.58 8.29
CA PRO A 58 -10.38 -0.98 7.56
C PRO A 58 -10.54 0.54 7.40
N ILE A 59 -9.43 1.27 7.39
CA ILE A 59 -9.41 2.70 7.12
C ILE A 59 -8.65 3.02 5.85
N ILE A 60 -9.25 3.84 4.98
CA ILE A 60 -8.68 4.29 3.72
C ILE A 60 -8.55 5.81 3.76
N GLY A 61 -7.33 6.31 3.60
CA GLY A 61 -7.03 7.73 3.45
C GLY A 61 -6.72 8.06 2.00
N MET A 62 -7.43 9.04 1.42
CA MET A 62 -7.08 9.66 0.14
C MET A 62 -6.42 11.00 0.44
N LEU A 63 -5.13 11.12 0.06
CA LEU A 63 -4.29 12.23 0.49
C LEU A 63 -3.94 13.15 -0.69
N ASP A 64 -4.16 14.44 -0.44
CA ASP A 64 -3.81 15.53 -1.33
C ASP A 64 -3.62 16.78 -0.46
N SER A 65 -2.38 17.04 0.01
CA SER A 65 -2.15 18.01 1.07
C SER A 65 -0.77 18.66 1.00
N GLY A 66 -0.76 19.98 1.08
CA GLY A 66 0.47 20.76 1.26
C GLY A 66 1.10 20.67 2.67
N GLY A 67 0.55 19.85 3.57
CA GLY A 67 1.08 19.67 4.93
C GLY A 67 0.36 20.47 6.01
N ALA A 68 1.06 20.86 7.06
CA ALA A 68 0.48 21.60 8.18
C ALA A 68 0.02 23.02 7.77
N ARG A 69 -1.16 23.42 8.22
CA ARG A 69 -1.66 24.79 8.03
C ARG A 69 -0.86 25.76 8.91
N ILE A 70 0.13 26.44 8.33
CA ILE A 70 1.07 27.30 9.03
C ILE A 70 0.37 28.41 9.82
N GLN A 71 -0.77 28.91 9.30
CA GLN A 71 -1.56 29.98 9.93
C GLN A 71 -2.16 29.58 11.29
N GLU A 72 -2.31 28.29 11.54
CA GLU A 72 -2.81 27.76 12.82
C GLU A 72 -1.67 27.35 13.78
N GLY A 73 -0.42 27.50 13.34
CA GLY A 73 0.76 27.31 14.18
C GLY A 73 0.88 25.93 14.79
N VAL A 74 1.25 25.85 16.05
CA VAL A 74 1.53 24.61 16.79
C VAL A 74 0.30 23.68 16.91
N VAL A 75 -0.90 24.22 16.83
CA VAL A 75 -2.14 23.41 16.89
C VAL A 75 -2.24 22.46 15.70
N ALA A 76 -1.93 22.94 14.49
CA ALA A 76 -1.88 22.10 13.30
C ALA A 76 -0.85 20.97 13.44
N LEU A 77 0.34 21.24 14.00
CA LEU A 77 1.35 20.21 14.27
C LEU A 77 0.87 19.21 15.31
N GLY A 78 0.19 19.67 16.36
CA GLY A 78 -0.40 18.79 17.38
C GLY A 78 -1.40 17.80 16.79
N LYS A 79 -2.18 18.21 15.76
CA LYS A 79 -3.12 17.31 15.08
C LYS A 79 -2.44 16.21 14.27
N TYR A 80 -1.30 16.48 13.65
CA TYR A 80 -0.48 15.42 13.06
C TYR A 80 -0.03 14.41 14.11
N GLY A 81 0.42 14.85 15.27
CA GLY A 81 0.78 13.96 16.38
C GLY A 81 -0.39 13.05 16.81
N GLU A 82 -1.61 13.60 16.86
CA GLU A 82 -2.81 12.82 17.16
C GLU A 82 -3.16 11.79 16.07
N ILE A 83 -2.94 12.11 14.79
CA ILE A 83 -3.10 11.18 13.68
C ILE A 83 -2.05 10.05 13.77
N PHE A 84 -0.76 10.39 13.96
CA PHE A 84 0.32 9.41 14.08
C PHE A 84 0.10 8.45 15.25
N ARG A 85 -0.37 8.95 16.38
CA ARG A 85 -0.74 8.12 17.53
C ARG A 85 -1.80 7.07 17.16
N ARG A 86 -2.74 7.42 16.30
CA ARG A 86 -3.77 6.47 15.83
C ARG A 86 -3.25 5.52 14.78
N ASN A 87 -2.38 5.98 13.86
CA ASN A 87 -1.72 5.07 12.92
C ASN A 87 -0.96 3.97 13.66
N THR A 88 -0.19 4.35 14.71
CA THR A 88 0.55 3.38 15.51
C THR A 88 -0.37 2.46 16.34
N ALA A 89 -1.47 2.98 16.88
CA ALA A 89 -2.45 2.18 17.61
C ALA A 89 -3.24 1.22 16.70
N ALA A 90 -3.42 1.58 15.43
CA ALA A 90 -4.11 0.79 14.43
C ALA A 90 -3.23 -0.27 13.76
N SER A 91 -1.91 -0.11 13.83
CA SER A 91 -0.94 -1.03 13.22
C SER A 91 -1.12 -2.46 13.73
N GLY A 92 -1.38 -3.40 12.81
CA GLY A 92 -1.66 -4.80 13.14
C GLY A 92 -3.02 -5.02 13.82
N VAL A 93 -3.89 -4.02 13.91
CA VAL A 93 -5.24 -4.12 14.48
C VAL A 93 -6.31 -4.02 13.41
N ILE A 94 -6.25 -2.99 12.57
CA ILE A 94 -7.11 -2.82 11.40
C ILE A 94 -6.24 -2.49 10.18
N PRO A 95 -6.60 -2.94 8.97
CA PRO A 95 -5.91 -2.57 7.76
C PRO A 95 -5.96 -1.05 7.50
N GLN A 96 -4.81 -0.46 7.20
CA GLN A 96 -4.65 0.96 6.91
C GLN A 96 -4.13 1.13 5.48
N ILE A 97 -4.90 1.77 4.62
CA ILE A 97 -4.55 1.99 3.20
C ILE A 97 -4.49 3.49 2.94
N SER A 98 -3.38 3.95 2.38
CA SER A 98 -3.19 5.33 1.95
C SER A 98 -3.11 5.41 0.43
N ILE A 99 -3.91 6.27 -0.17
CA ILE A 99 -3.90 6.56 -1.61
C ILE A 99 -3.44 8.00 -1.79
N ILE A 100 -2.28 8.18 -2.39
CA ILE A 100 -1.72 9.51 -2.63
C ILE A 100 -2.17 9.95 -4.01
N MET A 101 -3.02 10.98 -4.06
CA MET A 101 -3.62 11.45 -5.31
C MET A 101 -3.00 12.76 -5.82
N GLY A 102 -2.39 13.52 -4.92
CA GLY A 102 -1.68 14.76 -5.21
C GLY A 102 -0.43 14.87 -4.34
N PRO A 103 0.03 16.08 -4.02
CA PRO A 103 1.17 16.26 -3.12
C PRO A 103 0.83 15.77 -1.69
N ALA A 104 1.81 15.15 -1.05
CA ALA A 104 1.83 14.84 0.38
C ALA A 104 3.18 15.32 0.94
N ALA A 105 3.19 16.56 1.47
CA ALA A 105 4.40 17.23 1.88
C ALA A 105 4.46 17.45 3.40
N GLY A 106 5.65 17.47 3.95
CA GLY A 106 5.89 17.72 5.37
C GLY A 106 5.16 16.73 6.27
N GLY A 107 4.34 17.19 7.21
CA GLY A 107 3.58 16.34 8.11
C GLY A 107 2.63 15.35 7.40
N ALA A 108 2.15 15.68 6.20
CA ALA A 108 1.26 14.84 5.42
C ALA A 108 1.92 13.57 4.89
N VAL A 109 3.25 13.53 4.80
CA VAL A 109 3.97 12.35 4.28
C VAL A 109 4.19 11.28 5.36
N TYR A 110 4.26 11.65 6.64
CA TYR A 110 4.56 10.69 7.70
C TYR A 110 3.40 9.72 7.97
N SER A 111 2.15 10.21 7.96
CA SER A 111 0.99 9.36 8.21
C SER A 111 0.89 8.21 7.20
N PRO A 112 0.92 8.44 5.87
CA PRO A 112 0.89 7.33 4.91
C PRO A 112 2.07 6.37 5.05
N ALA A 113 3.27 6.86 5.37
CA ALA A 113 4.44 6.00 5.60
C ALA A 113 4.28 5.08 6.82
N LEU A 114 3.38 5.40 7.76
CA LEU A 114 3.04 4.56 8.92
C LEU A 114 1.90 3.58 8.64
N THR A 115 1.22 3.66 7.49
CA THR A 115 0.14 2.76 7.12
C THR A 115 0.65 1.46 6.50
N ASP A 116 -0.22 0.48 6.31
CA ASP A 116 0.18 -0.85 5.81
C ASP A 116 0.47 -0.82 4.31
N PHE A 117 -0.37 -0.12 3.54
CA PHE A 117 -0.23 -0.01 2.09
C PHE A 117 -0.31 1.44 1.63
N VAL A 118 0.57 1.80 0.70
CA VAL A 118 0.62 3.09 0.04
C VAL A 118 0.47 2.88 -1.46
N ILE A 119 -0.52 3.54 -2.04
CA ILE A 119 -0.80 3.54 -3.48
C ILE A 119 -0.52 4.95 -4.00
N MET A 120 0.22 5.09 -5.07
CA MET A 120 0.56 6.39 -5.64
C MET A 120 0.12 6.49 -7.10
N VAL A 121 -0.49 7.61 -7.48
CA VAL A 121 -0.89 7.90 -8.86
C VAL A 121 0.28 8.50 -9.64
N ASP A 122 0.59 7.94 -10.79
CA ASP A 122 1.70 8.39 -11.64
C ASP A 122 1.57 9.88 -12.02
N LYS A 123 2.68 10.61 -11.97
CA LYS A 123 2.83 12.02 -12.34
C LYS A 123 2.04 13.05 -11.51
N THR A 124 1.03 12.64 -10.76
CA THR A 124 0.22 13.57 -9.96
C THR A 124 0.56 13.52 -8.49
N SER A 125 0.92 12.35 -7.98
CA SER A 125 1.23 12.16 -6.56
C SER A 125 2.71 12.33 -6.24
N HIS A 126 2.98 13.01 -5.13
CA HIS A 126 4.34 13.22 -4.64
C HIS A 126 4.39 13.04 -3.13
N MET A 127 5.41 12.36 -2.65
CA MET A 127 5.69 12.18 -1.21
C MET A 127 7.10 12.68 -0.90
N PHE A 128 7.22 13.73 -0.10
CA PHE A 128 8.52 14.21 0.39
C PHE A 128 8.38 14.98 1.70
N VAL A 129 9.42 14.92 2.53
CA VAL A 129 9.45 15.66 3.82
C VAL A 129 9.55 17.15 3.57
N THR A 130 10.43 17.55 2.63
CA THR A 130 10.58 18.93 2.18
C THR A 130 10.63 18.97 0.67
N GLY A 131 10.00 19.99 0.06
CA GLY A 131 9.98 20.12 -1.39
C GLY A 131 11.34 20.58 -1.98
N PRO A 132 11.48 20.50 -3.33
CA PRO A 132 12.71 20.82 -4.05
C PRO A 132 13.28 22.21 -3.75
N ASP A 133 12.43 23.23 -3.60
CA ASP A 133 12.87 24.61 -3.32
C ASP A 133 13.56 24.75 -1.96
N VAL A 134 13.08 24.00 -0.95
CA VAL A 134 13.69 24.00 0.38
C VAL A 134 15.05 23.28 0.33
N ILE A 135 15.12 22.15 -0.38
CA ILE A 135 16.38 21.41 -0.58
C ILE A 135 17.41 22.31 -1.26
N LYS A 136 17.04 22.94 -2.37
CA LYS A 136 17.91 23.87 -3.09
C LYS A 136 18.42 25.00 -2.19
N THR A 137 17.54 25.56 -1.34
CA THR A 137 17.91 26.66 -0.45
C THR A 137 18.86 26.23 0.66
N VAL A 138 18.68 25.02 1.22
CA VAL A 138 19.43 24.55 2.40
C VAL A 138 20.73 23.82 2.00
N THR A 139 20.68 22.97 0.98
CA THR A 139 21.79 22.11 0.57
C THR A 139 22.48 22.57 -0.71
N GLY A 140 21.83 23.43 -1.51
CA GLY A 140 22.28 23.82 -2.84
C GLY A 140 22.03 22.78 -3.93
N GLU A 141 21.41 21.65 -3.61
CA GLU A 141 21.09 20.58 -4.52
C GLU A 141 19.87 20.93 -5.38
N GLU A 142 19.97 20.69 -6.67
CA GLU A 142 18.85 20.87 -7.61
C GLU A 142 18.25 19.50 -7.94
N VAL A 143 17.00 19.29 -7.52
CA VAL A 143 16.26 18.04 -7.74
C VAL A 143 14.83 18.38 -8.19
N GLY A 144 14.29 17.61 -9.15
CA GLY A 144 12.91 17.76 -9.62
C GLY A 144 11.89 17.09 -8.69
N PHE A 145 10.61 17.47 -8.80
CA PHE A 145 9.53 16.87 -8.01
C PHE A 145 9.42 15.35 -8.20
N GLU A 146 9.48 14.88 -9.46
CA GLU A 146 9.39 13.46 -9.79
C GLU A 146 10.59 12.67 -9.28
N GLU A 147 11.79 13.23 -9.41
CA GLU A 147 13.03 12.61 -8.95
C GLU A 147 13.09 12.53 -7.41
N LEU A 148 12.64 13.58 -6.73
CA LEU A 148 12.67 13.64 -5.27
C LEU A 148 11.63 12.74 -4.63
N GLY A 149 10.40 12.75 -5.12
CA GLY A 149 9.29 12.09 -4.43
C GLY A 149 8.12 11.69 -5.32
N GLY A 150 8.34 11.52 -6.63
CA GLY A 150 7.31 11.05 -7.54
C GLY A 150 6.92 9.60 -7.31
N ALA A 151 5.78 9.20 -7.85
CA ALA A 151 5.24 7.87 -7.67
C ALA A 151 6.20 6.77 -8.15
N LEU A 152 6.85 6.97 -9.30
CA LEU A 152 7.81 6.01 -9.82
C LEU A 152 9.03 5.85 -8.90
N THR A 153 9.57 6.96 -8.36
CA THR A 153 10.70 6.95 -7.42
C THR A 153 10.38 6.13 -6.17
N HIS A 154 9.18 6.30 -5.60
CA HIS A 154 8.77 5.55 -4.42
C HIS A 154 8.42 4.09 -4.70
N ASN A 155 8.03 3.77 -5.93
CA ASN A 155 7.78 2.38 -6.35
C ASN A 155 9.04 1.62 -6.76
N THR A 156 10.14 2.32 -7.16
CA THR A 156 11.34 1.64 -7.69
C THR A 156 12.57 1.76 -6.80
N ILE A 157 12.72 2.89 -6.09
CA ILE A 157 13.94 3.22 -5.35
C ILE A 157 13.72 3.08 -3.84
N SER A 158 12.73 3.77 -3.28
CA SER A 158 12.53 3.77 -1.82
C SER A 158 11.69 2.60 -1.30
N GLY A 159 10.88 1.97 -2.15
CA GLY A 159 9.97 0.92 -1.75
C GLY A 159 8.86 1.36 -0.78
N VAL A 160 8.64 2.67 -0.59
CA VAL A 160 7.57 3.17 0.29
C VAL A 160 6.20 2.96 -0.33
N SER A 161 6.08 3.10 -1.65
CA SER A 161 4.85 2.83 -2.39
C SER A 161 4.73 1.36 -2.75
N HIS A 162 3.51 0.84 -2.69
CA HIS A 162 3.20 -0.56 -2.94
C HIS A 162 2.56 -0.79 -4.31
N TYR A 163 2.01 0.26 -4.91
CA TYR A 163 1.41 0.21 -6.25
C TYR A 163 1.55 1.55 -6.97
N LEU A 164 1.95 1.49 -8.23
CA LEU A 164 2.01 2.61 -9.15
C LEU A 164 0.74 2.60 -10.01
N ALA A 165 -0.22 3.42 -9.66
CA ALA A 165 -1.47 3.55 -10.39
C ALA A 165 -1.31 4.49 -11.60
N SER A 166 -1.92 4.12 -12.72
CA SER A 166 -1.90 4.92 -13.95
C SER A 166 -2.72 6.21 -13.83
N ASP A 167 -3.79 6.17 -13.03
CA ASP A 167 -4.70 7.27 -12.75
C ASP A 167 -5.44 7.03 -11.41
N GLU A 168 -6.34 7.95 -11.04
CA GLU A 168 -7.09 7.88 -9.80
C GLU A 168 -8.07 6.69 -9.76
N ASP A 169 -8.70 6.35 -10.89
CA ASP A 169 -9.65 5.24 -10.98
C ASP A 169 -8.92 3.91 -10.78
N ASP A 170 -7.76 3.72 -11.40
CA ASP A 170 -6.88 2.56 -11.21
C ASP A 170 -6.42 2.44 -9.73
N ALA A 171 -6.07 3.56 -9.09
CA ALA A 171 -5.70 3.57 -7.67
C ALA A 171 -6.86 3.12 -6.76
N LEU A 172 -8.07 3.57 -7.06
CA LEU A 172 -9.28 3.19 -6.33
C LEU A 172 -9.65 1.73 -6.56
N ASP A 173 -9.51 1.23 -7.78
CA ASP A 173 -9.81 -0.17 -8.12
C ASP A 173 -8.78 -1.12 -7.49
N TYR A 174 -7.50 -0.76 -7.50
CA TYR A 174 -6.48 -1.51 -6.76
C TYR A 174 -6.80 -1.56 -5.26
N ALA A 175 -7.17 -0.43 -4.65
CA ALA A 175 -7.54 -0.39 -3.23
C ALA A 175 -8.77 -1.27 -2.93
N ARG A 176 -9.78 -1.26 -3.78
CA ARG A 176 -10.96 -2.14 -3.64
C ARG A 176 -10.59 -3.61 -3.76
N THR A 177 -9.74 -3.95 -4.72
CA THR A 177 -9.24 -5.31 -4.92
C THR A 177 -8.42 -5.75 -3.70
N LEU A 178 -7.51 -4.90 -3.21
CA LEU A 178 -6.72 -5.18 -2.01
C LEU A 178 -7.62 -5.47 -0.79
N VAL A 179 -8.64 -4.63 -0.54
CA VAL A 179 -9.60 -4.86 0.55
C VAL A 179 -10.29 -6.22 0.43
N SER A 180 -10.53 -6.75 -0.78
CA SER A 180 -11.16 -8.06 -0.97
C SER A 180 -10.33 -9.24 -0.43
N TYR A 181 -9.03 -9.08 -0.30
CA TYR A 181 -8.13 -10.09 0.27
C TYR A 181 -7.95 -9.96 1.79
N LEU A 182 -8.20 -8.78 2.36
CA LEU A 182 -7.89 -8.49 3.75
C LEU A 182 -9.08 -8.77 4.68
N PRO A 183 -8.86 -9.19 5.94
CA PRO A 183 -9.90 -9.24 6.95
C PRO A 183 -10.31 -7.81 7.38
N ASP A 184 -11.43 -7.67 8.09
CA ASP A 184 -11.84 -6.37 8.63
C ASP A 184 -10.89 -5.88 9.73
N ASN A 185 -10.35 -6.79 10.50
CA ASN A 185 -9.40 -6.54 11.59
C ASN A 185 -8.68 -7.84 11.96
N ASN A 186 -7.71 -7.76 12.86
CA ASN A 186 -6.87 -8.89 13.28
C ASN A 186 -7.61 -10.00 14.05
N MET A 187 -8.87 -9.77 14.45
CA MET A 187 -9.72 -10.75 15.13
C MET A 187 -10.82 -11.32 14.22
N ALA A 188 -10.98 -10.76 13.02
CA ALA A 188 -11.98 -11.18 12.06
C ALA A 188 -11.46 -12.32 11.19
N GLU A 189 -12.37 -13.19 10.76
CA GLU A 189 -12.08 -14.17 9.72
C GLU A 189 -11.91 -13.48 8.36
N HIS A 190 -11.08 -14.06 7.51
CA HIS A 190 -10.90 -13.60 6.14
C HIS A 190 -12.18 -13.84 5.32
N PRO A 191 -12.47 -12.96 4.36
CA PRO A 191 -13.55 -13.23 3.41
C PRO A 191 -13.26 -14.50 2.63
N VAL A 192 -14.26 -15.36 2.51
CA VAL A 192 -14.20 -16.60 1.73
C VAL A 192 -15.01 -16.41 0.44
N TYR A 193 -14.40 -16.72 -0.68
CA TYR A 193 -15.00 -16.62 -2.00
C TYR A 193 -15.28 -18.01 -2.57
N GLU A 194 -16.00 -18.07 -3.69
CA GLU A 194 -16.20 -19.30 -4.42
C GLU A 194 -14.85 -19.86 -4.87
N ALA A 195 -14.59 -21.12 -4.55
CA ALA A 195 -13.33 -21.75 -4.89
C ALA A 195 -13.38 -22.30 -6.32
N ASP A 196 -12.23 -22.30 -6.99
CA ASP A 196 -12.03 -23.02 -8.24
C ASP A 196 -11.76 -24.51 -7.93
N ALA A 197 -12.74 -25.15 -7.29
CA ALA A 197 -12.58 -26.48 -6.74
C ALA A 197 -12.84 -27.57 -7.81
N GLU A 198 -11.89 -27.76 -8.72
CA GLU A 198 -11.84 -28.98 -9.49
C GLU A 198 -11.07 -30.06 -8.70
N LEU A 199 -11.73 -31.21 -8.44
CA LEU A 199 -11.13 -32.34 -7.73
C LEU A 199 -10.23 -33.19 -8.64
N GLU A 200 -10.18 -32.88 -9.93
CA GLU A 200 -9.39 -33.60 -10.92
C GLU A 200 -8.25 -32.71 -11.44
N ILE A 201 -7.14 -33.36 -11.79
CA ILE A 201 -5.98 -32.69 -12.40
C ILE A 201 -6.39 -32.04 -13.72
N THR A 202 -6.33 -30.72 -13.80
CA THR A 202 -6.70 -29.94 -14.98
C THR A 202 -5.57 -29.88 -16.02
N GLU A 203 -5.85 -29.34 -17.19
CA GLU A 203 -4.79 -29.04 -18.18
C GLU A 203 -3.87 -27.90 -17.70
N SER A 204 -4.35 -27.02 -16.82
CA SER A 204 -3.53 -25.98 -16.18
C SER A 204 -2.51 -26.62 -15.24
N ASP A 205 -2.94 -27.57 -14.39
CA ASP A 205 -2.03 -28.29 -13.48
C ASP A 205 -0.94 -29.06 -14.24
N LYS A 206 -1.27 -29.64 -15.39
CA LYS A 206 -0.29 -30.36 -16.22
C LYS A 206 0.82 -29.46 -16.76
N LYS A 207 0.55 -28.16 -16.97
CA LYS A 207 1.57 -27.22 -17.41
C LYS A 207 2.69 -27.06 -16.38
N LEU A 208 2.41 -27.19 -15.08
CA LEU A 208 3.42 -27.16 -14.02
C LEU A 208 4.55 -28.18 -14.25
N ASN A 209 4.28 -29.31 -14.92
CA ASN A 209 5.31 -30.31 -15.22
C ASN A 209 6.37 -29.85 -16.24
N THR A 210 6.11 -28.77 -16.98
CA THR A 210 6.98 -28.27 -18.07
C THR A 210 7.36 -26.80 -17.91
N LEU A 211 6.84 -26.11 -16.88
CA LEU A 211 7.11 -24.70 -16.65
C LEU A 211 8.56 -24.43 -16.23
N ILE A 212 9.11 -25.30 -15.39
CA ILE A 212 10.49 -25.17 -14.93
C ILE A 212 11.38 -25.83 -15.98
N PRO A 213 12.34 -25.09 -16.57
CA PRO A 213 13.27 -25.62 -17.56
C PRO A 213 14.16 -26.73 -16.99
N ASP A 214 14.49 -27.73 -17.81
CA ASP A 214 15.44 -28.79 -17.45
C ASP A 214 16.89 -28.23 -17.27
N SER A 215 17.18 -27.12 -17.91
CA SER A 215 18.50 -26.47 -17.84
C SER A 215 18.55 -25.48 -16.69
N THR A 216 19.49 -25.68 -15.76
CA THR A 216 19.74 -24.75 -14.63
C THR A 216 20.19 -23.36 -15.05
N ASN A 217 20.62 -23.19 -16.31
CA ASN A 217 21.04 -21.88 -16.85
C ASN A 217 19.91 -21.13 -17.57
N GLN A 218 18.71 -21.67 -17.60
CA GLN A 218 17.57 -21.03 -18.24
C GLN A 218 16.64 -20.49 -17.14
N PRO A 219 16.58 -19.15 -16.97
CA PRO A 219 15.65 -18.55 -16.01
C PRO A 219 14.21 -18.72 -16.49
N TYR A 220 13.27 -18.72 -15.54
CA TYR A 220 11.84 -18.73 -15.77
C TYR A 220 11.14 -17.68 -14.93
N ASP A 221 9.91 -17.36 -15.27
CA ASP A 221 9.09 -16.39 -14.51
C ASP A 221 8.27 -17.12 -13.44
N MET A 222 8.55 -16.82 -12.17
CA MET A 222 7.83 -17.43 -11.06
C MET A 222 6.34 -17.03 -11.02
N HIS A 223 5.95 -15.92 -11.64
CA HIS A 223 4.54 -15.54 -11.75
C HIS A 223 3.70 -16.59 -12.46
N GLU A 224 4.26 -17.25 -13.48
CA GLU A 224 3.56 -18.35 -14.18
C GLU A 224 3.31 -19.53 -13.25
N VAL A 225 4.28 -19.88 -12.38
CA VAL A 225 4.10 -20.94 -11.39
C VAL A 225 3.02 -20.56 -10.39
N ILE A 226 3.07 -19.32 -9.86
CA ILE A 226 2.08 -18.83 -8.90
C ILE A 226 0.67 -18.92 -9.48
N ARG A 227 0.45 -18.39 -10.69
CA ARG A 227 -0.86 -18.39 -11.35
C ARG A 227 -1.46 -19.79 -11.53
N HIS A 228 -0.64 -20.80 -11.83
CA HIS A 228 -1.13 -22.17 -11.97
C HIS A 228 -1.39 -22.89 -10.63
N VAL A 229 -1.05 -22.29 -9.50
CA VAL A 229 -1.28 -22.87 -8.16
C VAL A 229 -2.46 -22.20 -7.44
N VAL A 230 -2.78 -20.95 -7.80
CA VAL A 230 -3.81 -20.16 -7.12
C VAL A 230 -5.14 -20.18 -7.87
N ASP A 231 -6.23 -19.94 -7.16
CA ASP A 231 -7.58 -19.91 -7.72
C ASP A 231 -7.68 -18.87 -8.85
N HIS A 232 -8.32 -19.27 -9.97
CA HIS A 232 -8.61 -18.41 -11.12
C HIS A 232 -7.39 -17.72 -11.74
N GLU A 233 -6.18 -18.23 -11.49
CA GLU A 233 -4.91 -17.59 -11.90
C GLU A 233 -4.79 -16.13 -11.36
N ASP A 234 -5.56 -15.79 -10.30
CA ASP A 234 -5.68 -14.43 -9.75
C ASP A 234 -4.64 -14.17 -8.66
N PHE A 235 -3.72 -13.27 -8.96
CA PHE A 235 -2.63 -12.87 -8.07
C PHE A 235 -2.50 -11.35 -8.01
N LEU A 236 -2.73 -10.77 -6.85
CA LEU A 236 -2.53 -9.36 -6.57
C LEU A 236 -1.11 -9.12 -6.06
N GLU A 237 -0.21 -8.77 -6.96
CA GLU A 237 1.16 -8.46 -6.60
C GLU A 237 1.26 -7.13 -5.84
N VAL A 238 2.11 -7.11 -4.82
CA VAL A 238 2.43 -5.92 -4.01
C VAL A 238 3.87 -5.54 -4.28
N GLN A 239 4.16 -4.26 -4.50
CA GLN A 239 5.50 -3.72 -4.80
C GLN A 239 6.18 -4.39 -6.02
N PRO A 240 5.52 -4.53 -7.17
CA PRO A 240 6.10 -5.24 -8.32
C PRO A 240 7.38 -4.58 -8.86
N LEU A 241 7.53 -3.27 -8.67
CA LEU A 241 8.65 -2.49 -9.19
C LEU A 241 9.83 -2.35 -8.22
N PHE A 242 9.65 -2.69 -6.94
CA PHE A 242 10.71 -2.65 -5.94
C PHE A 242 11.24 -4.05 -5.65
N ALA A 243 12.57 -4.22 -5.60
CA ALA A 243 13.21 -5.50 -5.31
C ALA A 243 12.55 -6.66 -6.09
N SER A 244 12.55 -6.57 -7.42
CA SER A 244 11.87 -7.50 -8.32
C SER A 244 12.42 -8.93 -8.31
N ASN A 245 13.55 -9.17 -7.65
CA ASN A 245 14.14 -10.49 -7.37
C ASN A 245 13.36 -11.29 -6.31
N ILE A 246 12.39 -10.64 -5.62
CA ILE A 246 11.40 -11.29 -4.77
C ILE A 246 9.99 -10.79 -5.09
N VAL A 247 9.07 -11.71 -5.23
CA VAL A 247 7.64 -11.46 -5.50
C VAL A 247 6.87 -11.62 -4.20
N ILE A 248 6.02 -10.66 -3.87
CA ILE A 248 5.08 -10.73 -2.76
C ILE A 248 3.69 -10.31 -3.22
N GLY A 249 2.66 -10.84 -2.61
CA GLY A 249 1.29 -10.46 -2.95
C GLY A 249 0.25 -11.37 -2.32
N PHE A 250 -0.99 -11.15 -2.69
CA PHE A 250 -2.13 -11.91 -2.21
C PHE A 250 -2.76 -12.74 -3.32
N ALA A 251 -3.19 -13.93 -2.96
CA ALA A 251 -3.94 -14.83 -3.83
C ALA A 251 -5.02 -15.55 -3.02
N ARG A 252 -5.77 -16.42 -3.68
CA ARG A 252 -6.69 -17.35 -2.99
C ARG A 252 -6.34 -18.79 -3.32
N ILE A 253 -6.54 -19.65 -2.35
CA ILE A 253 -6.51 -21.10 -2.51
C ILE A 253 -7.76 -21.65 -1.82
N GLU A 254 -8.57 -22.39 -2.56
CA GLU A 254 -9.88 -22.86 -2.09
C GLU A 254 -10.75 -21.71 -1.52
N GLY A 255 -10.76 -20.56 -2.22
CA GLY A 255 -11.52 -19.38 -1.86
C GLY A 255 -10.97 -18.58 -0.67
N ARG A 256 -9.87 -19.02 -0.05
CA ARG A 256 -9.28 -18.41 1.15
C ARG A 256 -8.03 -17.61 0.81
N THR A 257 -7.90 -16.44 1.37
CA THR A 257 -6.73 -15.58 1.17
C THR A 257 -5.47 -16.22 1.71
N VAL A 258 -4.41 -16.17 0.88
CA VAL A 258 -3.03 -16.52 1.24
C VAL A 258 -2.09 -15.40 0.84
N GLY A 259 -1.06 -15.17 1.63
CA GLY A 259 0.08 -14.34 1.25
C GLY A 259 1.09 -15.19 0.46
N ILE A 260 1.53 -14.69 -0.66
CA ILE A 260 2.56 -15.33 -1.49
C ILE A 260 3.90 -14.63 -1.27
N ILE A 261 4.96 -15.42 -1.08
CA ILE A 261 6.34 -14.96 -1.11
C ILE A 261 7.12 -15.90 -2.03
N ALA A 262 7.76 -15.35 -3.05
CA ALA A 262 8.45 -16.19 -4.03
C ALA A 262 9.76 -15.54 -4.49
N ASN A 263 10.81 -16.33 -4.69
CA ASN A 263 11.98 -15.88 -5.42
C ASN A 263 11.63 -15.72 -6.90
N GLN A 264 12.25 -14.74 -7.58
CA GLN A 264 12.07 -14.54 -9.02
C GLN A 264 13.34 -14.89 -9.77
N PRO A 265 13.47 -16.12 -10.33
CA PRO A 265 14.67 -16.56 -11.00
C PRO A 265 15.05 -15.73 -12.23
N SER A 266 14.08 -15.09 -12.87
CA SER A 266 14.31 -14.19 -14.01
C SER A 266 15.01 -12.87 -13.60
N GLN A 267 15.05 -12.57 -12.31
CA GLN A 267 15.67 -11.37 -11.75
C GLN A 267 16.81 -11.77 -10.80
N MET A 268 18.05 -11.39 -11.13
CA MET A 268 19.25 -11.70 -10.34
C MET A 268 19.38 -13.21 -9.99
N GLY A 269 18.80 -14.11 -10.79
CA GLY A 269 18.75 -15.54 -10.50
C GLY A 269 18.02 -15.91 -9.22
N GLY A 270 17.10 -15.08 -8.74
CA GLY A 270 16.39 -15.28 -7.46
C GLY A 270 17.25 -15.02 -6.22
N THR A 271 18.45 -14.43 -6.38
CA THR A 271 19.34 -14.12 -5.25
C THR A 271 18.73 -13.05 -4.37
N LEU A 272 18.86 -13.18 -3.04
CA LEU A 272 18.34 -12.23 -2.07
C LEU A 272 19.37 -11.14 -1.76
N ASN A 273 18.94 -9.88 -1.80
CA ASN A 273 19.65 -8.69 -1.35
C ASN A 273 18.94 -8.04 -0.16
N ILE A 274 19.45 -6.90 0.32
CA ILE A 274 18.89 -6.19 1.47
C ILE A 274 17.43 -5.77 1.19
N GLU A 275 17.19 -5.16 0.04
CA GLU A 275 15.87 -4.66 -0.36
C GLU A 275 14.83 -5.78 -0.47
N ALA A 276 15.22 -6.95 -1.00
CA ALA A 276 14.37 -8.13 -1.04
C ALA A 276 14.01 -8.63 0.38
N GLY A 277 14.98 -8.59 1.29
CA GLY A 277 14.78 -8.93 2.70
C GLY A 277 13.82 -7.96 3.39
N GLU A 278 13.96 -6.66 3.17
CA GLU A 278 13.08 -5.62 3.73
C GLU A 278 11.65 -5.75 3.19
N LYS A 279 11.48 -5.90 1.87
CA LYS A 279 10.20 -6.13 1.19
C LYS A 279 9.48 -7.34 1.78
N ALA A 280 10.14 -8.49 1.80
CA ALA A 280 9.57 -9.73 2.32
C ALA A 280 9.26 -9.65 3.82
N SER A 281 10.15 -9.10 4.65
CA SER A 281 9.96 -9.05 6.10
C SER A 281 8.77 -8.17 6.51
N ARG A 282 8.56 -7.05 5.80
CA ARG A 282 7.38 -6.19 6.03
C ARG A 282 6.09 -6.94 5.70
N PHE A 283 6.06 -7.64 4.58
CA PHE A 283 4.91 -8.42 4.14
C PHE A 283 4.60 -9.59 5.09
N VAL A 284 5.63 -10.33 5.54
CA VAL A 284 5.47 -11.40 6.55
C VAL A 284 4.84 -10.86 7.83
N ARG A 285 5.33 -9.74 8.36
CA ARG A 285 4.77 -9.14 9.58
C ARG A 285 3.32 -8.69 9.41
N PHE A 286 2.96 -8.19 8.23
CA PHE A 286 1.57 -7.86 7.91
C PHE A 286 0.70 -9.12 7.90
N CYS A 287 1.11 -10.16 7.18
CA CYS A 287 0.38 -11.42 7.12
C CYS A 287 0.21 -12.05 8.51
N ASP A 288 1.27 -12.06 9.33
CA ASP A 288 1.23 -12.57 10.71
C ASP A 288 0.23 -11.79 11.58
N ALA A 289 0.29 -10.45 11.55
CA ALA A 289 -0.61 -9.59 12.33
C ALA A 289 -2.09 -9.81 12.00
N PHE A 290 -2.40 -10.14 10.76
CA PHE A 290 -3.78 -10.36 10.29
C PHE A 290 -4.12 -11.84 10.08
N SER A 291 -3.30 -12.77 10.58
CA SER A 291 -3.51 -14.22 10.50
C SER A 291 -3.68 -14.74 9.07
N ILE A 292 -3.02 -14.10 8.09
CA ILE A 292 -3.00 -14.54 6.69
C ILE A 292 -1.95 -15.64 6.54
N PRO A 293 -2.32 -16.87 6.17
CA PRO A 293 -1.35 -17.92 5.93
C PRO A 293 -0.43 -17.58 4.77
N ILE A 294 0.85 -17.97 4.86
CA ILE A 294 1.86 -17.66 3.85
C ILE A 294 2.24 -18.93 3.09
N LEU A 295 2.18 -18.86 1.77
CA LEU A 295 2.73 -19.86 0.87
C LEU A 295 4.03 -19.32 0.26
N THR A 296 5.11 -20.08 0.41
CA THR A 296 6.44 -19.67 -0.06
C THR A 296 6.92 -20.55 -1.20
N PHE A 297 7.31 -19.93 -2.32
CA PHE A 297 7.98 -20.58 -3.45
C PHE A 297 9.46 -20.27 -3.40
N VAL A 298 10.30 -21.28 -3.19
CA VAL A 298 11.74 -21.09 -2.95
C VAL A 298 12.54 -21.58 -4.15
N ASP A 299 13.17 -20.64 -4.83
CA ASP A 299 14.20 -20.94 -5.85
C ASP A 299 15.26 -19.83 -5.80
N THR A 300 16.31 -20.06 -5.02
CA THR A 300 17.37 -19.07 -4.79
C THR A 300 18.71 -19.76 -4.60
N PRO A 301 19.80 -19.21 -5.17
CA PRO A 301 21.15 -19.66 -4.88
C PRO A 301 21.66 -19.19 -3.50
N GLY A 302 20.98 -18.23 -2.86
CA GLY A 302 21.35 -17.67 -1.56
C GLY A 302 21.28 -16.16 -1.49
N TYR A 303 22.06 -15.60 -0.57
CA TYR A 303 22.17 -14.15 -0.35
C TYR A 303 23.36 -13.58 -1.12
N LEU A 304 23.22 -12.33 -1.58
CA LEU A 304 24.35 -11.57 -2.07
C LEU A 304 25.35 -11.33 -0.91
N PRO A 305 26.64 -11.56 -1.13
CA PRO A 305 27.66 -11.11 -0.16
C PRO A 305 27.61 -9.58 -0.10
N GLY A 306 27.35 -9.04 1.09
CA GLY A 306 27.24 -7.60 1.37
C GLY A 306 28.58 -6.90 1.46
#